data_829b046b5f574a6b3e3d80b428127cce
#
_entry.id   829b046b5f574a6b3e3d80b428127cce
#
_cell.length_a   1.000
_cell.length_b   1.000
_cell.length_c   1.000
_cell.angle_alpha   90.00
_cell.angle_beta   90.00
_cell.angle_gamma   90.00
#
_symmetry.space_group_name_H-M   'P 1'
#
loop_
_entity.id
_entity.type
_entity.pdbx_description
1 polymer ?
#
loop_
_entity_poly.entity_id
_entity_poly.type
_entity_poly.pdbx_seq_one_letter_code
_entity_poly.pdbx_strand_id
1 'polypeptide(L)'
;MCGDQETRSLPLPVLTRSLPLAVLTRAILNPMTTPPLPEQIELHRDRMWRRDEELRVESALHAERFIEDVGFANTLTDTRRSGPSLYIAVCGRRDVSLPRNVQKDEETRLTWYLKDEVMRRGRVYYAKLAGGRSMFVAPRLIKHFAAVWMPRRKDEPEVLSDAAQRVLRVLQREHELATADLRAESGVTERAVFTRALDELQRQMKVIPQDVIYQPFSYVWTLAEDRFPEELRKRTERKTALREIARAYLAGAGMSLLGDTARASGLSRVEAGSGNHQLVDEGYAIRIRQGVYALKTVMGDE
;
A
#
# COMPACT_ATOMS: atom_id res chain seq x y z
N MET A 1 81.19 -39.04 -4.33
CA MET A 1 81.19 -37.71 -3.74
C MET A 1 79.80 -37.12 -3.93
N CYS A 2 78.97 -37.30 -2.98
CA CYS A 2 77.69 -36.62 -2.88
C CYS A 2 77.29 -36.66 -1.44
N GLY A 3 77.17 -35.52 -0.84
CA GLY A 3 76.86 -35.37 0.57
C GLY A 3 75.38 -35.39 0.79
N ASP A 4 74.97 -36.18 1.75
CA ASP A 4 73.62 -36.18 2.35
C ASP A 4 73.44 -34.96 3.22
N GLN A 5 72.34 -34.21 2.98
CA GLN A 5 71.88 -33.21 3.93
C GLN A 5 70.54 -33.68 4.50
N GLU A 6 70.58 -34.01 5.77
CA GLU A 6 69.43 -34.27 6.65
C GLU A 6 68.58 -33.01 6.83
N THR A 7 67.32 -33.05 6.47
CA THR A 7 66.32 -32.02 6.81
C THR A 7 65.70 -32.34 8.15
N ARG A 8 66.09 -31.58 9.20
CA ARG A 8 65.43 -31.58 10.51
C ARG A 8 64.07 -30.85 10.40
N SER A 9 63.01 -31.59 10.67
CA SER A 9 61.66 -31.04 10.89
C SER A 9 61.57 -30.46 12.28
N LEU A 10 61.20 -29.17 12.38
CA LEU A 10 60.86 -28.50 13.61
C LEU A 10 59.37 -28.65 13.91
N PRO A 11 58.93 -28.89 15.14
CA PRO A 11 57.54 -28.98 15.50
C PRO A 11 56.87 -27.60 15.51
N LEU A 12 55.68 -27.50 14.88
CA LEU A 12 54.83 -26.33 14.91
C LEU A 12 54.20 -26.14 16.31
N PRO A 13 54.23 -24.92 16.89
CA PRO A 13 53.53 -24.66 18.12
C PRO A 13 52.00 -24.59 17.87
N VAL A 14 51.24 -25.40 18.60
CA VAL A 14 49.78 -25.33 18.71
C VAL A 14 49.43 -24.06 19.50
N LEU A 15 49.02 -23.03 18.81
CA LEU A 15 48.44 -21.83 19.39
C LEU A 15 46.93 -21.98 19.51
N THR A 16 46.45 -22.56 20.60
CA THR A 16 45.08 -22.38 21.09
C THR A 16 44.93 -20.99 21.67
N ARG A 17 44.59 -20.03 20.87
CA ARG A 17 44.04 -18.76 21.32
C ARG A 17 42.56 -18.72 20.99
N SER A 18 41.72 -18.93 22.02
CA SER A 18 40.31 -18.58 22.01
C SER A 18 40.17 -17.09 21.73
N LEU A 19 39.59 -16.74 20.56
CA LEU A 19 39.24 -15.37 20.25
C LEU A 19 38.12 -14.92 21.21
N PRO A 20 38.21 -13.72 21.80
CA PRO A 20 37.20 -13.21 22.68
C PRO A 20 35.89 -12.98 21.91
N LEU A 21 34.77 -13.28 22.55
CA LEU A 21 33.38 -13.17 22.03
C LEU A 21 33.04 -11.79 21.45
N ALA A 22 33.83 -10.77 21.73
CA ALA A 22 33.66 -9.39 21.26
C ALA A 22 33.99 -9.17 19.77
N VAL A 23 34.63 -10.14 19.08
CA VAL A 23 34.94 -10.01 17.63
C VAL A 23 33.82 -10.53 16.74
N LEU A 24 32.93 -11.36 17.27
CA LEU A 24 31.77 -11.90 16.52
C LEU A 24 30.60 -10.92 16.39
N THR A 25 30.60 -9.82 17.13
CA THR A 25 29.51 -8.82 17.11
C THR A 25 29.74 -7.68 16.13
N ARG A 26 30.82 -7.64 15.36
CA ARG A 26 31.15 -6.52 14.45
C ARG A 26 31.11 -6.87 12.95
N ALA A 27 30.90 -8.11 12.62
CA ALA A 27 30.68 -8.53 11.24
C ALA A 27 29.21 -8.93 11.10
N ILE A 28 28.46 -8.20 10.36
CA ILE A 28 27.06 -8.31 9.91
C ILE A 28 26.18 -7.18 10.50
N LEU A 29 26.56 -5.95 10.21
CA LEU A 29 25.59 -4.87 10.05
C LEU A 29 25.76 -4.31 8.65
N ASN A 30 25.25 -5.06 7.68
CA ASN A 30 24.91 -4.49 6.40
C ASN A 30 23.61 -3.67 6.65
N PRO A 31 23.61 -2.33 6.57
CA PRO A 31 22.47 -1.50 7.00
C PRO A 31 21.23 -1.60 6.09
N MET A 32 21.16 -2.57 5.16
CA MET A 32 20.13 -2.67 4.13
C MET A 32 19.28 -3.94 4.19
N THR A 33 19.51 -4.87 5.09
CA THR A 33 18.62 -6.04 5.22
C THR A 33 17.73 -5.87 6.46
N THR A 34 16.45 -5.59 6.21
CA THR A 34 15.42 -5.72 7.25
C THR A 34 15.49 -7.16 7.78
N PRO A 35 15.59 -7.39 9.11
CA PRO A 35 15.61 -8.74 9.63
C PRO A 35 14.35 -9.50 9.18
N PRO A 36 14.45 -10.81 8.90
CA PRO A 36 13.31 -11.62 8.51
C PRO A 36 12.19 -11.50 9.55
N LEU A 37 10.95 -11.47 9.08
CA LEU A 37 9.79 -11.48 9.97
C LEU A 37 9.65 -12.87 10.62
N PRO A 38 9.07 -12.97 11.83
CA PRO A 38 8.68 -14.24 12.41
C PRO A 38 7.81 -15.04 11.44
N GLU A 39 8.01 -16.34 11.33
CA GLU A 39 7.29 -17.18 10.35
C GLU A 39 5.77 -17.13 10.54
N GLN A 40 5.28 -17.01 11.77
CA GLN A 40 3.85 -16.83 12.04
C GLN A 40 3.27 -15.57 11.40
N ILE A 41 4.07 -14.50 11.30
CA ILE A 41 3.67 -13.28 10.60
C ILE A 41 3.70 -13.49 9.09
N GLU A 42 4.69 -14.22 8.57
CA GLU A 42 4.74 -14.56 7.14
C GLU A 42 3.56 -15.45 6.74
N LEU A 43 3.23 -16.47 7.51
CA LEU A 43 2.07 -17.32 7.30
C LEU A 43 0.73 -16.55 7.39
N HIS A 44 0.64 -15.58 8.31
CA HIS A 44 -0.50 -14.68 8.37
C HIS A 44 -0.62 -13.85 7.08
N ARG A 45 0.48 -13.26 6.61
CA ARG A 45 0.52 -12.50 5.35
C ARG A 45 0.23 -13.37 4.14
N ASP A 46 0.67 -14.63 4.11
CA ASP A 46 0.38 -15.54 2.99
C ASP A 46 -1.13 -15.67 2.80
N ARG A 47 -1.86 -15.87 3.89
CA ARG A 47 -3.33 -15.93 3.85
C ARG A 47 -3.96 -14.58 3.49
N MET A 48 -3.58 -13.51 4.22
CA MET A 48 -4.22 -12.20 4.07
C MET A 48 -3.87 -11.52 2.75
N TRP A 49 -2.62 -11.64 2.29
CA TRP A 49 -2.15 -11.01 1.05
C TRP A 49 -2.20 -11.94 -0.16
N ARG A 50 -2.80 -13.15 0.02
CA ARG A 50 -2.95 -14.15 -1.04
C ARG A 50 -1.61 -14.54 -1.67
N ARG A 51 -0.56 -14.72 -0.85
CA ARG A 51 0.79 -15.11 -1.28
C ARG A 51 0.97 -16.64 -1.35
N ASP A 52 -0.09 -17.33 -1.76
CA ASP A 52 -0.16 -18.76 -1.97
C ASP A 52 -0.87 -19.00 -3.29
N GLU A 53 -0.41 -19.96 -4.09
CA GLU A 53 -0.94 -20.26 -5.41
C GLU A 53 -2.44 -20.64 -5.36
N GLU A 54 -2.84 -21.38 -4.33
CA GLU A 54 -4.23 -21.78 -4.14
C GLU A 54 -5.16 -20.61 -3.77
N LEU A 55 -4.60 -19.53 -3.22
CA LEU A 55 -5.33 -18.35 -2.77
C LEU A 55 -5.27 -17.19 -3.76
N ARG A 56 -4.52 -17.33 -4.84
CA ARG A 56 -4.27 -16.23 -5.77
C ARG A 56 -5.54 -15.64 -6.36
N VAL A 57 -5.48 -14.36 -6.71
CA VAL A 57 -6.61 -13.62 -7.25
C VAL A 57 -6.63 -13.75 -8.77
N GLU A 58 -7.71 -14.35 -9.30
CA GLU A 58 -7.88 -14.60 -10.74
C GLU A 58 -9.14 -13.95 -11.34
N SER A 59 -10.01 -13.38 -10.49
CA SER A 59 -11.25 -12.75 -10.93
C SER A 59 -11.53 -11.45 -10.17
N ALA A 60 -12.37 -10.59 -10.73
CA ALA A 60 -12.82 -9.36 -10.09
C ALA A 60 -13.50 -9.63 -8.73
N LEU A 61 -14.27 -10.71 -8.61
CA LEU A 61 -14.89 -11.09 -7.35
C LEU A 61 -13.87 -11.50 -6.29
N HIS A 62 -12.82 -12.24 -6.69
CA HIS A 62 -11.72 -12.59 -5.79
C HIS A 62 -10.94 -11.33 -5.39
N ALA A 63 -10.73 -10.38 -6.31
CA ALA A 63 -10.08 -9.10 -6.02
C ALA A 63 -10.91 -8.26 -5.01
N GLU A 64 -12.22 -8.16 -5.19
CA GLU A 64 -13.12 -7.46 -4.26
C GLU A 64 -13.06 -8.08 -2.85
N ARG A 65 -13.11 -9.41 -2.75
CA ARG A 65 -13.00 -10.13 -1.47
C ARG A 65 -11.62 -9.88 -0.81
N PHE A 66 -10.55 -9.96 -1.59
CA PHE A 66 -9.21 -9.66 -1.12
C PHE A 66 -9.13 -8.24 -0.54
N ILE A 67 -9.66 -7.23 -1.27
CA ILE A 67 -9.66 -5.84 -0.81
C ILE A 67 -10.51 -5.68 0.46
N GLU A 68 -11.66 -6.36 0.55
CA GLU A 68 -12.48 -6.34 1.76
C GLU A 68 -11.74 -6.94 2.96
N ASP A 69 -11.04 -8.06 2.78
CA ASP A 69 -10.27 -8.71 3.85
C ASP A 69 -9.13 -7.82 4.38
N VAL A 70 -8.31 -7.25 3.50
CA VAL A 70 -7.18 -6.40 3.90
C VAL A 70 -7.55 -4.95 4.19
N GLY A 71 -8.75 -4.52 3.78
CA GLY A 71 -9.28 -3.17 3.97
C GLY A 71 -8.80 -2.15 2.95
N PHE A 72 -7.54 -2.17 2.54
CA PHE A 72 -7.01 -1.38 1.43
C PHE A 72 -5.77 -2.04 0.83
N ALA A 73 -5.57 -1.87 -0.47
CA ALA A 73 -4.44 -2.46 -1.19
C ALA A 73 -3.98 -1.53 -2.32
N ASN A 74 -2.67 -1.49 -2.58
CA ASN A 74 -2.15 -0.85 -3.78
C ASN A 74 -2.48 -1.69 -5.02
N THR A 75 -2.52 -1.08 -6.20
CA THR A 75 -2.75 -1.82 -7.44
C THR A 75 -1.51 -2.61 -7.86
N LEU A 76 -0.41 -1.90 -8.10
CA LEU A 76 0.81 -2.46 -8.68
C LEU A 76 2.02 -2.08 -7.81
N THR A 77 2.28 -2.88 -6.79
CA THR A 77 3.50 -2.82 -5.98
C THR A 77 4.01 -4.24 -5.74
N ASP A 78 5.30 -4.37 -5.51
CA ASP A 78 5.96 -5.64 -5.22
C ASP A 78 6.33 -5.78 -3.73
N THR A 79 6.93 -6.91 -3.37
CA THR A 79 7.31 -7.24 -1.99
C THR A 79 8.37 -6.33 -1.39
N ARG A 80 9.07 -5.51 -2.20
CA ARG A 80 10.01 -4.47 -1.72
C ARG A 80 9.31 -3.28 -1.07
N ARG A 81 7.98 -3.19 -1.19
CA ARG A 81 7.16 -2.11 -0.62
C ARG A 81 6.24 -2.64 0.47
N SER A 82 6.05 -1.85 1.50
CA SER A 82 5.15 -2.22 2.60
C SER A 82 3.69 -2.23 2.14
N GLY A 83 2.96 -3.27 2.52
CA GLY A 83 1.51 -3.37 2.37
C GLY A 83 1.05 -4.32 1.25
N PRO A 84 -0.22 -4.70 1.31
CA PRO A 84 -0.83 -5.57 0.32
C PRO A 84 -0.97 -4.86 -1.03
N SER A 85 -0.94 -5.64 -2.10
CA SER A 85 -1.25 -5.16 -3.45
C SER A 85 -1.99 -6.20 -4.27
N LEU A 86 -2.82 -5.73 -5.22
CA LEU A 86 -3.50 -6.62 -6.14
C LEU A 86 -2.50 -7.44 -6.96
N TYR A 87 -1.36 -6.85 -7.33
CA TYR A 87 -0.30 -7.56 -8.06
C TYR A 87 0.30 -8.72 -7.26
N ILE A 88 0.63 -8.52 -5.98
CA ILE A 88 1.12 -9.61 -5.11
C ILE A 88 0.07 -10.72 -5.01
N ALA A 89 -1.20 -10.35 -4.82
CA ALA A 89 -2.31 -11.29 -4.71
C ALA A 89 -2.58 -12.07 -6.01
N VAL A 90 -2.35 -11.47 -7.17
CA VAL A 90 -2.42 -12.14 -8.49
C VAL A 90 -1.23 -13.09 -8.68
N CYS A 91 -0.04 -12.71 -8.22
CA CYS A 91 1.15 -13.56 -8.32
C CYS A 91 1.10 -14.80 -7.42
N GLY A 92 0.39 -14.75 -6.28
CA GLY A 92 0.20 -15.88 -5.39
C GLY A 92 1.48 -16.46 -4.79
N ARG A 93 2.50 -15.63 -4.49
CA ARG A 93 3.77 -16.06 -3.92
C ARG A 93 4.44 -14.98 -3.07
N ARG A 94 5.42 -15.36 -2.23
CA ARG A 94 6.14 -14.43 -1.35
C ARG A 94 7.09 -13.51 -2.11
N ASP A 95 7.90 -14.07 -3.02
CA ASP A 95 8.96 -13.35 -3.73
C ASP A 95 8.45 -12.75 -5.04
N VAL A 96 7.78 -11.61 -4.92
CA VAL A 96 7.24 -10.87 -6.06
C VAL A 96 8.05 -9.61 -6.30
N SER A 97 8.58 -9.45 -7.51
CA SER A 97 9.19 -8.22 -7.99
C SER A 97 8.54 -7.76 -9.28
N LEU A 98 8.37 -6.44 -9.44
CA LEU A 98 7.83 -5.90 -10.69
C LEU A 98 8.76 -6.23 -11.86
N PRO A 99 8.21 -6.76 -12.96
CA PRO A 99 9.00 -7.10 -14.13
C PRO A 99 9.55 -5.84 -14.81
N ARG A 100 10.68 -5.96 -15.52
CA ARG A 100 11.24 -4.83 -16.29
C ARG A 100 10.31 -4.35 -17.38
N ASN A 101 9.57 -5.28 -18.01
CA ASN A 101 8.57 -4.96 -19.03
C ASN A 101 7.17 -5.38 -18.57
N VAL A 102 6.51 -4.45 -17.88
CA VAL A 102 5.15 -4.66 -17.34
C VAL A 102 4.10 -4.96 -18.39
N GLN A 103 4.29 -4.55 -19.64
CA GLN A 103 3.32 -4.78 -20.72
C GLN A 103 3.35 -6.20 -21.26
N LYS A 104 4.47 -6.92 -21.11
CA LYS A 104 4.65 -8.28 -21.61
C LYS A 104 4.43 -9.34 -20.53
N ASP A 105 4.33 -8.94 -19.30
CA ASP A 105 4.14 -9.84 -18.15
C ASP A 105 2.66 -10.18 -17.96
N GLU A 106 2.35 -11.47 -17.89
CA GLU A 106 0.95 -11.95 -17.81
C GLU A 106 0.30 -11.59 -16.47
N GLU A 107 1.01 -11.67 -15.36
CA GLU A 107 0.50 -11.33 -14.03
C GLU A 107 0.20 -9.82 -13.95
N THR A 108 1.07 -8.99 -14.52
CA THR A 108 0.82 -7.56 -14.63
C THR A 108 -0.38 -7.25 -15.52
N ARG A 109 -0.51 -7.94 -16.67
CA ARG A 109 -1.67 -7.78 -17.56
C ARG A 109 -2.97 -8.17 -16.87
N LEU A 110 -2.99 -9.30 -16.16
CA LEU A 110 -4.15 -9.72 -15.37
C LEU A 110 -4.47 -8.69 -14.28
N THR A 111 -3.45 -8.17 -13.58
CA THR A 111 -3.63 -7.12 -12.56
C THR A 111 -4.29 -5.86 -13.14
N TRP A 112 -3.86 -5.41 -14.34
CA TRP A 112 -4.47 -4.26 -15.02
C TRP A 112 -5.91 -4.54 -15.43
N TYR A 113 -6.17 -5.72 -15.99
CA TYR A 113 -7.53 -6.13 -16.36
C TYR A 113 -8.45 -6.18 -15.13
N LEU A 114 -8.02 -6.84 -14.06
CA LEU A 114 -8.81 -6.94 -12.83
C LEU A 114 -9.02 -5.58 -12.17
N LYS A 115 -8.04 -4.70 -12.21
CA LYS A 115 -8.18 -3.31 -11.72
C LYS A 115 -9.33 -2.60 -12.46
N ASP A 116 -9.40 -2.70 -13.79
CA ASP A 116 -10.44 -2.06 -14.57
C ASP A 116 -11.82 -2.67 -14.29
N GLU A 117 -11.90 -4.00 -14.21
CA GLU A 117 -13.14 -4.69 -13.87
C GLU A 117 -13.66 -4.34 -12.47
N VAL A 118 -12.78 -4.35 -11.45
CA VAL A 118 -13.15 -3.96 -10.08
C VAL A 118 -13.62 -2.50 -10.02
N MET A 119 -12.94 -1.61 -10.74
CA MET A 119 -13.31 -0.20 -10.82
C MET A 119 -14.71 -0.03 -11.44
N ARG A 120 -15.02 -0.70 -12.57
CA ARG A 120 -16.33 -0.66 -13.23
C ARG A 120 -17.45 -1.18 -12.34
N ARG A 121 -17.21 -2.25 -11.60
CA ARG A 121 -18.20 -2.84 -10.69
C ARG A 121 -18.59 -1.89 -9.55
N GLY A 122 -17.70 -0.95 -9.17
CA GLY A 122 -17.98 0.13 -8.22
C GLY A 122 -18.33 -0.34 -6.81
N ARG A 123 -17.87 -1.52 -6.41
CA ARG A 123 -18.09 -2.07 -5.05
C ARG A 123 -16.98 -1.68 -4.08
N VAL A 124 -15.82 -1.29 -4.59
CA VAL A 124 -14.69 -0.80 -3.82
C VAL A 124 -14.23 0.54 -4.38
N TYR A 125 -13.74 1.41 -3.52
CA TYR A 125 -13.20 2.70 -3.91
C TYR A 125 -11.85 2.52 -4.60
N TYR A 126 -11.62 3.21 -5.72
CA TYR A 126 -10.36 3.17 -6.44
C TYR A 126 -9.94 4.58 -6.86
N ALA A 127 -8.74 4.99 -6.49
CA ALA A 127 -8.14 6.27 -6.90
C ALA A 127 -6.63 6.31 -6.66
N LYS A 128 -5.98 7.38 -7.11
CA LYS A 128 -4.61 7.74 -6.71
C LYS A 128 -4.65 8.44 -5.35
N LEU A 129 -4.36 7.72 -4.28
CA LEU A 129 -4.39 8.23 -2.91
C LEU A 129 -2.97 8.35 -2.33
N ALA A 130 -2.55 7.37 -1.56
CA ALA A 130 -1.29 7.36 -0.82
C ALA A 130 -0.06 7.66 -1.68
N GLY A 131 0.53 8.83 -1.51
CA GLY A 131 1.72 9.25 -2.27
C GLY A 131 1.53 9.25 -3.80
N GLY A 132 0.28 9.44 -4.29
CA GLY A 132 -0.07 9.42 -5.71
C GLY A 132 -0.11 8.04 -6.34
N ARG A 133 -0.10 6.97 -5.53
CA ARG A 133 -0.24 5.60 -6.00
C ARG A 133 -1.70 5.20 -6.13
N SER A 134 -2.00 4.44 -7.17
CA SER A 134 -3.32 3.83 -7.36
C SER A 134 -3.56 2.76 -6.31
N MET A 135 -4.66 2.88 -5.58
CA MET A 135 -5.03 1.95 -4.52
C MET A 135 -6.54 1.77 -4.44
N PHE A 136 -6.92 0.64 -3.89
CA PHE A 136 -8.27 0.29 -3.54
C PHE A 136 -8.52 0.50 -2.06
N VAL A 137 -9.75 0.88 -1.70
CA VAL A 137 -10.21 1.00 -0.32
C VAL A 137 -11.56 0.29 -0.18
N ALA A 138 -11.68 -0.62 0.77
CA ALA A 138 -12.91 -1.32 1.07
C ALA A 138 -14.00 -0.35 1.56
N PRO A 139 -15.29 -0.58 1.25
CA PRO A 139 -16.40 0.32 1.60
C PRO A 139 -16.40 0.74 3.07
N ARG A 140 -16.16 -0.20 3.98
CA ARG A 140 -16.10 0.05 5.42
C ARG A 140 -15.05 1.09 5.86
N LEU A 141 -14.02 1.32 5.05
CA LEU A 141 -12.93 2.26 5.35
C LEU A 141 -13.06 3.60 4.60
N ILE A 142 -13.91 3.74 3.59
CA ILE A 142 -14.04 4.97 2.79
C ILE A 142 -14.25 6.19 3.69
N LYS A 143 -15.18 6.11 4.66
CA LYS A 143 -15.46 7.21 5.61
C LYS A 143 -14.24 7.61 6.45
N HIS A 144 -13.36 6.66 6.76
CA HIS A 144 -12.15 6.91 7.54
C HIS A 144 -11.07 7.57 6.69
N PHE A 145 -10.90 7.11 5.45
CA PHE A 145 -10.03 7.78 4.48
C PHE A 145 -10.53 9.20 4.21
N ALA A 146 -11.84 9.39 3.99
CA ALA A 146 -12.44 10.70 3.79
C ALA A 146 -12.25 11.66 4.99
N ALA A 147 -12.29 11.14 6.21
CA ALA A 147 -12.06 11.96 7.42
C ALA A 147 -10.61 12.48 7.51
N VAL A 148 -9.67 11.85 6.81
CA VAL A 148 -8.26 12.26 6.78
C VAL A 148 -7.95 13.18 5.61
N TRP A 149 -8.46 12.89 4.41
CA TRP A 149 -8.04 13.57 3.18
C TRP A 149 -9.09 14.43 2.50
N MET A 150 -10.40 14.18 2.75
CA MET A 150 -11.45 14.91 2.06
C MET A 150 -11.74 16.25 2.74
N PRO A 151 -11.48 17.40 2.08
CA PRO A 151 -11.81 18.70 2.64
C PRO A 151 -13.33 18.87 2.73
N ARG A 152 -13.78 19.68 3.69
CA ARG A 152 -15.18 20.12 3.74
C ARG A 152 -15.46 21.06 2.56
N ARG A 153 -16.69 21.08 2.07
CA ARG A 153 -17.07 21.97 0.95
C ARG A 153 -16.66 23.42 1.15
N LYS A 154 -16.80 23.94 2.37
CA LYS A 154 -16.42 25.32 2.70
C LYS A 154 -14.91 25.58 2.61
N ASP A 155 -14.09 24.55 2.81
CA ASP A 155 -12.64 24.63 2.85
C ASP A 155 -12.03 24.33 1.44
N GLU A 156 -12.83 23.82 0.47
CA GLU A 156 -12.39 23.49 -0.88
C GLU A 156 -11.69 24.64 -1.61
N PRO A 157 -12.21 25.91 -1.56
CA PRO A 157 -11.56 27.01 -2.25
C PRO A 157 -10.15 27.32 -1.75
N GLU A 158 -9.84 27.00 -0.49
CA GLU A 158 -8.53 27.25 0.12
C GLU A 158 -7.57 26.07 -0.12
N VAL A 159 -8.11 24.84 -0.23
CA VAL A 159 -7.32 23.61 -0.32
C VAL A 159 -7.04 23.23 -1.78
N LEU A 160 -8.00 23.45 -2.68
CA LEU A 160 -7.90 23.03 -4.07
C LEU A 160 -7.31 24.15 -4.96
N SER A 161 -6.41 23.76 -5.86
CA SER A 161 -5.91 24.67 -6.89
C SER A 161 -7.04 25.14 -7.82
N ASP A 162 -6.89 26.31 -8.44
CA ASP A 162 -7.87 26.87 -9.39
C ASP A 162 -8.22 25.88 -10.52
N ALA A 163 -7.24 25.13 -11.01
CA ALA A 163 -7.46 24.13 -12.03
C ALA A 163 -8.32 22.97 -11.50
N ALA A 164 -8.04 22.50 -10.27
CA ALA A 164 -8.84 21.45 -9.63
C ALA A 164 -10.28 21.91 -9.37
N GLN A 165 -10.47 23.15 -8.90
CA GLN A 165 -11.81 23.72 -8.71
C GLN A 165 -12.60 23.81 -10.02
N ARG A 166 -11.94 24.18 -11.14
CA ARG A 166 -12.61 24.23 -12.45
C ARG A 166 -13.05 22.83 -12.90
N VAL A 167 -12.16 21.85 -12.81
CA VAL A 167 -12.47 20.44 -13.13
C VAL A 167 -13.61 19.92 -12.25
N LEU A 168 -13.56 20.18 -10.94
CA LEU A 168 -14.59 19.73 -9.99
C LEU A 168 -15.96 20.34 -10.34
N ARG A 169 -16.03 21.63 -10.66
CA ARG A 169 -17.30 22.30 -11.07
C ARG A 169 -17.91 21.70 -12.30
N VAL A 170 -17.10 21.29 -13.28
CA VAL A 170 -17.62 20.60 -14.48
C VAL A 170 -18.23 19.27 -14.10
N LEU A 171 -17.55 18.44 -13.32
CA LEU A 171 -18.12 17.15 -12.88
C LEU A 171 -19.35 17.31 -11.99
N GLN A 172 -19.45 18.38 -11.19
CA GLN A 172 -20.66 18.69 -10.44
C GLN A 172 -21.88 19.03 -11.31
N ARG A 173 -21.64 19.50 -12.55
CA ARG A 173 -22.69 19.82 -13.53
C ARG A 173 -23.04 18.63 -14.43
N GLU A 174 -22.00 17.92 -14.91
CA GLU A 174 -22.14 16.88 -15.94
C GLU A 174 -22.20 15.45 -15.36
N HIS A 175 -21.87 15.30 -14.06
CA HIS A 175 -21.78 14.05 -13.29
C HIS A 175 -20.71 13.07 -13.77
N GLU A 176 -20.58 12.84 -15.08
CA GLU A 176 -19.54 11.97 -15.65
C GLU A 176 -19.03 12.49 -17.00
N LEU A 177 -17.73 12.41 -17.24
CA LEU A 177 -17.11 12.78 -18.51
C LEU A 177 -15.85 11.98 -18.79
N ALA A 178 -15.60 11.71 -20.08
CA ALA A 178 -14.30 11.20 -20.52
C ALA A 178 -13.19 12.25 -20.34
N THR A 179 -11.95 11.79 -20.21
CA THR A 179 -10.80 12.67 -19.91
C THR A 179 -10.66 13.84 -20.88
N ALA A 180 -10.89 13.61 -22.18
CA ALA A 180 -10.76 14.66 -23.22
C ALA A 180 -11.83 15.74 -23.07
N ASP A 181 -13.09 15.32 -22.88
CA ASP A 181 -14.23 16.22 -22.75
C ASP A 181 -14.15 17.00 -21.43
N LEU A 182 -13.79 16.34 -20.33
CA LEU A 182 -13.58 16.98 -19.03
C LEU A 182 -12.49 18.06 -19.10
N ARG A 183 -11.41 17.81 -19.84
CA ARG A 183 -10.36 18.81 -20.04
C ARG A 183 -10.87 19.99 -20.86
N ALA A 184 -11.57 19.74 -21.94
CA ALA A 184 -12.16 20.78 -22.80
C ALA A 184 -13.14 21.66 -22.02
N GLU A 185 -14.13 21.04 -21.36
CA GLU A 185 -15.17 21.73 -20.59
C GLU A 185 -14.62 22.53 -19.39
N SER A 186 -13.55 22.01 -18.74
CA SER A 186 -12.92 22.74 -17.64
C SER A 186 -12.10 23.95 -18.05
N GLY A 187 -11.83 24.12 -19.36
CA GLY A 187 -10.96 25.17 -19.89
C GLY A 187 -9.50 25.05 -19.41
N VAL A 188 -9.08 23.88 -18.90
CA VAL A 188 -7.69 23.61 -18.51
C VAL A 188 -6.95 23.05 -19.72
N THR A 189 -6.46 23.94 -20.57
CA THR A 189 -5.87 23.57 -21.88
C THR A 189 -4.54 22.81 -21.74
N GLU A 190 -3.70 23.19 -20.78
CA GLU A 190 -2.41 22.55 -20.55
C GLU A 190 -2.57 21.16 -19.93
N ARG A 191 -2.13 20.11 -20.65
CA ARG A 191 -2.26 18.71 -20.23
C ARG A 191 -1.63 18.42 -18.87
N ALA A 192 -0.46 18.98 -18.60
CA ALA A 192 0.25 18.76 -17.35
C ALA A 192 -0.49 19.37 -16.14
N VAL A 193 -1.07 20.57 -16.32
CA VAL A 193 -1.89 21.25 -15.30
C VAL A 193 -3.16 20.43 -15.03
N PHE A 194 -3.84 19.99 -16.09
CA PHE A 194 -5.05 19.17 -15.97
C PHE A 194 -4.78 17.83 -15.27
N THR A 195 -3.67 17.14 -15.61
CA THR A 195 -3.29 15.88 -14.95
C THR A 195 -3.02 16.11 -13.47
N ARG A 196 -2.31 17.17 -13.09
CA ARG A 196 -2.08 17.53 -11.68
C ARG A 196 -3.38 17.83 -10.94
N ALA A 197 -4.32 18.54 -11.58
CA ALA A 197 -5.63 18.83 -11.01
C ALA A 197 -6.43 17.54 -10.73
N LEU A 198 -6.46 16.60 -11.67
CA LEU A 198 -7.09 15.29 -11.46
C LEU A 198 -6.42 14.47 -10.35
N ASP A 199 -5.09 14.47 -10.32
CA ASP A 199 -4.34 13.77 -9.26
C ASP A 199 -4.58 14.41 -7.87
N GLU A 200 -4.75 15.73 -7.82
CA GLU A 200 -5.13 16.47 -6.63
C GLU A 200 -6.54 16.10 -6.16
N LEU A 201 -7.53 16.11 -7.06
CA LEU A 201 -8.91 15.76 -6.76
C LEU A 201 -9.06 14.31 -6.31
N GLN A 202 -8.31 13.38 -6.89
CA GLN A 202 -8.26 11.99 -6.43
C GLN A 202 -7.70 11.89 -5.01
N ARG A 203 -6.56 12.53 -4.73
CA ARG A 203 -5.96 12.54 -3.38
C ARG A 203 -6.89 13.15 -2.33
N GLN A 204 -7.69 14.14 -2.72
CA GLN A 204 -8.69 14.77 -1.86
C GLN A 204 -10.03 14.00 -1.85
N MET A 205 -10.07 12.81 -2.42
CA MET A 205 -11.26 11.94 -2.50
C MET A 205 -12.50 12.62 -3.08
N LYS A 206 -12.31 13.56 -4.03
CA LYS A 206 -13.42 14.27 -4.70
C LYS A 206 -13.83 13.61 -6.00
N VAL A 207 -12.87 13.07 -6.75
CA VAL A 207 -13.06 12.51 -8.09
C VAL A 207 -12.40 11.15 -8.18
N ILE A 208 -13.06 10.23 -8.87
CA ILE A 208 -12.56 8.88 -9.15
C ILE A 208 -12.77 8.53 -10.62
N PRO A 209 -11.94 7.65 -11.20
CA PRO A 209 -12.29 7.00 -12.45
C PRO A 209 -13.37 5.94 -12.17
N GLN A 210 -14.39 5.88 -13.00
CA GLN A 210 -15.45 4.87 -12.89
C GLN A 210 -15.48 3.88 -14.04
N ASP A 211 -14.91 4.25 -15.20
CA ASP A 211 -14.82 3.40 -16.37
C ASP A 211 -13.58 3.71 -17.18
N VAL A 212 -13.27 2.83 -18.14
CA VAL A 212 -12.15 2.98 -19.06
C VAL A 212 -12.60 2.71 -20.50
N ILE A 213 -12.23 3.59 -21.40
CA ILE A 213 -12.36 3.46 -22.86
C ILE A 213 -10.99 2.99 -23.37
N TYR A 214 -10.94 1.91 -24.14
CA TYR A 214 -9.67 1.36 -24.61
C TYR A 214 -9.19 1.94 -25.96
N GLN A 215 -10.09 2.50 -26.76
CA GLN A 215 -9.75 3.02 -28.10
C GLN A 215 -10.39 4.39 -28.36
N PRO A 216 -9.63 5.48 -28.21
CA PRO A 216 -8.33 5.59 -27.58
C PRO A 216 -8.40 5.41 -26.07
N PHE A 217 -7.30 4.99 -25.44
CA PHE A 217 -7.30 4.78 -23.99
C PHE A 217 -7.61 6.07 -23.22
N SER A 218 -8.67 6.03 -22.43
CA SER A 218 -9.16 7.14 -21.61
C SER A 218 -9.96 6.63 -20.42
N TYR A 219 -9.91 7.36 -19.31
CA TYR A 219 -10.85 7.15 -18.19
C TYR A 219 -12.11 8.00 -18.37
N VAL A 220 -13.23 7.47 -17.88
CA VAL A 220 -14.44 8.21 -17.57
C VAL A 220 -14.39 8.57 -16.08
N TRP A 221 -14.53 9.84 -15.75
CA TRP A 221 -14.40 10.40 -14.40
C TRP A 221 -15.77 10.75 -13.84
N THR A 222 -15.93 10.56 -12.54
CA THR A 222 -17.14 10.92 -11.80
C THR A 222 -16.78 11.47 -10.42
N LEU A 223 -17.76 12.08 -9.74
CA LEU A 223 -17.62 12.47 -8.35
C LEU A 223 -17.59 11.23 -7.46
N ALA A 224 -16.69 11.24 -6.49
CA ALA A 224 -16.62 10.17 -5.49
C ALA A 224 -17.92 10.05 -4.68
N GLU A 225 -18.56 11.20 -4.39
CA GLU A 225 -19.83 11.26 -3.64
C GLU A 225 -21.03 10.71 -4.44
N ASP A 226 -20.99 10.72 -5.77
CA ASP A 226 -22.03 10.11 -6.61
C ASP A 226 -21.92 8.58 -6.61
N ARG A 227 -20.69 8.05 -6.53
CA ARG A 227 -20.44 6.60 -6.54
C ARG A 227 -20.56 5.96 -5.16
N PHE A 228 -20.20 6.69 -4.09
CA PHE A 228 -20.16 6.21 -2.69
C PHE A 228 -20.89 7.17 -1.75
N PRO A 229 -22.20 7.48 -2.01
CA PRO A 229 -22.93 8.47 -1.24
C PRO A 229 -23.12 8.08 0.23
N GLU A 230 -23.34 6.80 0.52
CA GLU A 230 -23.59 6.33 1.87
C GLU A 230 -22.34 6.39 2.76
N GLU A 231 -21.20 6.03 2.20
CA GLU A 231 -19.92 6.01 2.90
C GLU A 231 -19.39 7.43 3.13
N LEU A 232 -19.48 8.30 2.13
CA LEU A 232 -18.95 9.67 2.19
C LEU A 232 -19.85 10.64 2.96
N ARG A 233 -21.16 10.35 3.09
CA ARG A 233 -22.06 11.11 3.94
C ARG A 233 -21.80 10.89 5.42
N LYS A 234 -21.33 9.70 5.82
CA LYS A 234 -21.03 9.34 7.21
C LYS A 234 -19.77 10.07 7.69
N ARG A 235 -19.91 10.96 8.64
CA ARG A 235 -18.76 11.65 9.26
C ARG A 235 -18.16 10.79 10.36
N THR A 236 -16.84 10.78 10.45
CA THR A 236 -16.11 10.19 11.57
C THR A 236 -15.04 11.17 12.05
N GLU A 237 -14.67 11.06 13.31
CA GLU A 237 -13.59 11.86 13.87
C GLU A 237 -12.23 11.42 13.31
N ARG A 238 -11.33 12.39 13.08
CA ARG A 238 -9.99 12.12 12.58
C ARG A 238 -9.23 11.12 13.45
N LYS A 239 -9.33 11.24 14.78
CA LYS A 239 -8.69 10.32 15.73
C LYS A 239 -9.15 8.87 15.52
N THR A 240 -10.46 8.66 15.41
CA THR A 240 -11.06 7.35 15.09
C THR A 240 -10.62 6.87 13.72
N ALA A 241 -10.57 7.73 12.71
CA ALA A 241 -10.14 7.38 11.37
C ALA A 241 -8.70 6.87 11.34
N LEU A 242 -7.77 7.55 12.01
CA LEU A 242 -6.37 7.13 12.11
C LEU A 242 -6.23 5.75 12.74
N ARG A 243 -7.01 5.49 13.81
CA ARG A 243 -7.06 4.17 14.46
C ARG A 243 -7.57 3.08 13.53
N GLU A 244 -8.70 3.31 12.82
CA GLU A 244 -9.30 2.29 11.96
C GLU A 244 -8.46 2.00 10.71
N ILE A 245 -7.78 3.00 10.14
CA ILE A 245 -6.81 2.79 9.06
C ILE A 245 -5.60 1.98 9.56
N ALA A 246 -5.07 2.30 10.74
CA ALA A 246 -3.98 1.53 11.34
C ALA A 246 -4.42 0.10 11.69
N ARG A 247 -5.66 -0.08 12.19
CA ARG A 247 -6.27 -1.39 12.47
C ARG A 247 -6.34 -2.26 11.22
N ALA A 248 -6.86 -1.70 10.13
CA ALA A 248 -6.97 -2.44 8.87
C ALA A 248 -5.60 -2.88 8.35
N TYR A 249 -4.60 -1.99 8.40
CA TYR A 249 -3.24 -2.35 8.03
C TYR A 249 -2.68 -3.49 8.89
N LEU A 250 -2.79 -3.35 10.20
CA LEU A 250 -2.22 -4.32 11.14
C LEU A 250 -2.96 -5.67 11.08
N ALA A 251 -4.28 -5.65 10.89
CA ALA A 251 -5.08 -6.86 10.69
C ALA A 251 -4.62 -7.66 9.46
N GLY A 252 -4.33 -6.99 8.34
CA GLY A 252 -3.83 -7.64 7.13
C GLY A 252 -2.35 -7.99 7.16
N ALA A 253 -1.53 -7.23 7.88
CA ALA A 253 -0.08 -7.39 7.90
C ALA A 253 0.45 -8.26 9.06
N GLY A 254 -0.34 -8.47 10.13
CA GLY A 254 0.07 -9.16 11.35
C GLY A 254 1.08 -8.37 12.18
N MET A 255 2.00 -7.67 11.53
CA MET A 255 3.03 -6.82 12.13
C MET A 255 3.31 -5.60 11.27
N SER A 256 3.47 -4.45 11.91
CA SER A 256 3.93 -3.19 11.31
C SER A 256 5.34 -2.89 11.77
N LEU A 257 6.30 -2.84 10.85
CA LEU A 257 7.64 -2.34 11.11
C LEU A 257 7.66 -0.80 11.08
N LEU A 258 8.80 -0.21 11.41
CA LEU A 258 8.97 1.25 11.47
C LEU A 258 8.53 1.94 10.17
N GLY A 259 7.43 2.67 10.25
CA GLY A 259 6.87 3.45 9.14
C GLY A 259 6.06 2.65 8.11
N ASP A 260 5.82 1.36 8.30
CA ASP A 260 5.04 0.55 7.36
C ASP A 260 3.61 1.03 7.23
N THR A 261 2.90 1.24 8.35
CA THR A 261 1.53 1.77 8.34
C THR A 261 1.44 3.09 7.57
N ALA A 262 2.41 3.99 7.80
CA ALA A 262 2.45 5.28 7.09
C ALA A 262 2.68 5.10 5.58
N ARG A 263 3.65 4.25 5.20
CA ARG A 263 3.94 3.99 3.78
C ARG A 263 2.80 3.32 3.04
N ALA A 264 2.13 2.38 3.69
CA ALA A 264 1.02 1.65 3.08
C ALA A 264 -0.23 2.51 2.92
N SER A 265 -0.60 3.26 3.95
CA SER A 265 -1.84 4.06 3.99
C SER A 265 -1.73 5.47 3.42
N GLY A 266 -0.51 6.06 3.36
CA GLY A 266 -0.29 7.46 3.02
C GLY A 266 -0.41 8.44 4.19
N LEU A 267 -0.65 7.95 5.40
CA LEU A 267 -0.60 8.77 6.61
C LEU A 267 0.82 9.31 6.86
N SER A 268 0.93 10.43 7.54
CA SER A 268 2.21 10.84 8.11
C SER A 268 2.66 9.84 9.18
N ARG A 269 3.97 9.83 9.48
CA ARG A 269 4.51 8.94 10.54
C ARG A 269 3.88 9.21 11.91
N VAL A 270 3.58 10.47 12.19
CA VAL A 270 2.95 10.90 13.46
C VAL A 270 1.52 10.37 13.53
N GLU A 271 0.75 10.52 12.46
CA GLU A 271 -0.65 10.04 12.40
C GLU A 271 -0.74 8.51 12.46
N ALA A 272 0.09 7.80 11.70
CA ALA A 272 0.18 6.34 11.77
C ALA A 272 0.59 5.86 13.16
N GLY A 273 1.56 6.57 13.79
CA GLY A 273 1.95 6.32 15.17
C GLY A 273 0.78 6.50 16.15
N SER A 274 0.04 7.60 16.02
CA SER A 274 -1.15 7.86 16.85
C SER A 274 -2.20 6.74 16.71
N GLY A 275 -2.47 6.28 15.48
CA GLY A 275 -3.37 5.16 15.24
C GLY A 275 -2.90 3.87 15.91
N ASN A 276 -1.62 3.50 15.72
CA ASN A 276 -1.05 2.31 16.31
C ASN A 276 -1.02 2.34 17.85
N HIS A 277 -0.75 3.50 18.47
CA HIS A 277 -0.79 3.66 19.92
C HIS A 277 -2.20 3.42 20.48
N GLN A 278 -3.24 3.95 19.83
CA GLN A 278 -4.62 3.68 20.23
C GLN A 278 -4.94 2.16 20.20
N LEU A 279 -4.41 1.42 19.23
CA LEU A 279 -4.60 -0.03 19.14
C LEU A 279 -3.88 -0.79 20.27
N VAL A 280 -2.75 -0.27 20.75
CA VAL A 280 -2.05 -0.81 21.92
C VAL A 280 -2.86 -0.52 23.18
N ASP A 281 -3.35 0.70 23.35
CA ASP A 281 -4.16 1.09 24.51
C ASP A 281 -5.47 0.29 24.61
N GLU A 282 -6.05 -0.10 23.46
CA GLU A 282 -7.24 -0.98 23.38
C GLU A 282 -6.91 -2.49 23.60
N GLY A 283 -5.64 -2.87 23.72
CA GLY A 283 -5.22 -4.27 23.81
C GLY A 283 -5.37 -5.07 22.51
N TYR A 284 -5.63 -4.41 21.38
CA TYR A 284 -5.71 -5.04 20.06
C TYR A 284 -4.31 -5.38 19.49
N ALA A 285 -3.33 -4.54 19.79
CA ALA A 285 -1.95 -4.70 19.35
C ALA A 285 -0.99 -4.68 20.54
N ILE A 286 0.19 -5.26 20.36
CA ILE A 286 1.31 -5.14 21.28
C ILE A 286 2.41 -4.31 20.63
N ARG A 287 3.11 -3.50 21.44
CA ARG A 287 4.29 -2.76 21.01
C ARG A 287 5.53 -3.60 21.32
N ILE A 288 6.17 -4.13 20.27
CA ILE A 288 7.38 -4.95 20.40
C ILE A 288 8.60 -4.06 20.73
N ARG A 289 8.71 -2.93 20.02
CA ARG A 289 9.73 -1.89 20.23
C ARG A 289 9.27 -0.57 19.61
N GLN A 290 10.07 0.46 19.70
CA GLN A 290 9.72 1.76 19.13
C GLN A 290 9.38 1.65 17.64
N GLY A 291 8.13 2.04 17.27
CA GLY A 291 7.63 2.04 15.90
C GLY A 291 7.34 0.65 15.31
N VAL A 292 7.39 -0.43 16.13
CA VAL A 292 7.08 -1.80 15.72
C VAL A 292 5.92 -2.33 16.56
N TYR A 293 4.85 -2.72 15.87
CA TYR A 293 3.61 -3.19 16.48
C TYR A 293 3.21 -4.52 15.87
N ALA A 294 2.68 -5.42 16.68
CA ALA A 294 2.17 -6.71 16.22
C ALA A 294 0.73 -6.91 16.64
N LEU A 295 -0.01 -7.65 15.84
CA LEU A 295 -1.37 -8.09 16.16
C LEU A 295 -1.30 -9.10 17.28
N LYS A 296 -2.00 -8.84 18.39
CA LYS A 296 -1.92 -9.71 19.58
C LYS A 296 -2.29 -11.17 19.27
N THR A 297 -3.36 -11.37 18.49
CA THR A 297 -3.85 -12.72 18.12
C THR A 297 -2.90 -13.53 17.22
N VAL A 298 -1.95 -12.88 16.53
CA VAL A 298 -0.98 -13.59 15.67
C VAL A 298 0.28 -13.96 16.46
N MET A 299 0.62 -13.15 17.48
CA MET A 299 1.80 -13.43 18.32
C MET A 299 1.58 -14.56 19.33
N GLY A 300 0.32 -14.93 19.64
CA GLY A 300 -0.03 -15.85 20.70
C GLY A 300 -0.04 -15.15 22.06
N ASP A 301 -0.82 -15.64 22.98
CA ASP A 301 -0.69 -15.27 24.40
C ASP A 301 0.52 -16.07 24.95
N GLU A 302 1.68 -15.40 25.16
CA GLU A 302 2.75 -15.92 26.01
C GLU A 302 2.38 -15.76 27.49
#